data_c36cfcaeab238f544993e6760c2bc809
#
_entry.id   c36cfcaeab238f544993e6760c2bc809
#
_cell.length_a   1.000
_cell.length_b   1.000
_cell.length_c   1.000
_cell.angle_alpha   90.00
_cell.angle_beta   90.00
_cell.angle_gamma   90.00
#
_symmetry.space_group_name_H-M   'P 1'
#
loop_
_entity.id
_entity.type
_entity.pdbx_description
1 polymer ?
#
loop_
_entity_poly.entity_id
_entity_poly.type
_entity_poly.pdbx_seq_one_letter_code
_entity_poly.pdbx_strand_id
1 'polypeptide(L)'
;MTCDEAEILIHALADGELDAGHAREVEAHVATCPRCAAELAAIRQMKQALAGAELTFKAPSALRQRIEAALPAAQPSAVTPLAAPPSRRTLLRGFALGSAVSALAATGLVAIVLRNDDQQRIEAEIVSAHLRSLQAGHLTDVISTDQHTVKPWFNGKLDVAPPVIDLTAQGFTLIGGRLDYVDARAIGAVVYRRRQHVINLFVAQTSSTERRAARMDTIQGFNIRSWRDRGLSYWAVSDIGADELNEFGERFERAMGANKEG
;
A
#
# COMPACT_ATOMS: atom_id res chain seq x y z
N MET A 1 -13.40 -24.42 -18.04
CA MET A 1 -12.27 -24.28 -17.10
C MET A 1 -11.28 -25.40 -17.34
N THR A 2 -10.00 -25.09 -17.52
CA THR A 2 -8.89 -26.05 -17.62
C THR A 2 -8.43 -26.52 -16.24
N CYS A 3 -7.62 -27.59 -16.16
CA CYS A 3 -7.06 -28.03 -14.87
C CYS A 3 -6.13 -26.98 -14.25
N ASP A 4 -5.38 -26.26 -15.04
CA ASP A 4 -4.43 -25.25 -14.55
C ASP A 4 -5.17 -24.01 -13.99
N GLU A 5 -6.32 -23.65 -14.60
CA GLU A 5 -7.20 -22.61 -14.04
C GLU A 5 -7.88 -23.07 -12.73
N ALA A 6 -8.31 -24.33 -12.68
CA ALA A 6 -8.94 -24.90 -11.49
C ALA A 6 -7.96 -25.02 -10.32
N GLU A 7 -6.70 -25.40 -10.56
CA GLU A 7 -5.67 -25.58 -9.54
C GLU A 7 -5.43 -24.30 -8.72
N ILE A 8 -5.42 -23.14 -9.38
CA ILE A 8 -5.27 -21.84 -8.69
C ILE A 8 -6.44 -21.56 -7.74
N LEU A 9 -7.66 -22.01 -8.10
CA LEU A 9 -8.90 -21.69 -7.38
C LEU A 9 -9.31 -22.76 -6.35
N ILE A 10 -8.76 -23.98 -6.42
CA ILE A 10 -9.10 -25.09 -5.51
C ILE A 10 -8.83 -24.74 -4.04
N HIS A 11 -7.73 -24.03 -3.75
CA HIS A 11 -7.42 -23.60 -2.39
C HIS A 11 -8.45 -22.61 -1.86
N ALA A 12 -8.80 -21.60 -2.66
CA ALA A 12 -9.80 -20.60 -2.30
C ALA A 12 -11.20 -21.23 -2.15
N LEU A 13 -11.54 -22.25 -2.97
CA LEU A 13 -12.76 -23.04 -2.80
C LEU A 13 -12.76 -23.82 -1.46
N ALA A 14 -11.62 -24.43 -1.11
CA ALA A 14 -11.49 -25.15 0.15
C ALA A 14 -11.59 -24.24 1.38
N ASP A 15 -11.22 -22.98 1.25
CA ASP A 15 -11.27 -21.97 2.32
C ASP A 15 -12.60 -21.19 2.36
N GLY A 16 -13.46 -21.38 1.35
CA GLY A 16 -14.76 -20.68 1.25
C GLY A 16 -14.62 -19.20 0.86
N GLU A 17 -13.54 -18.83 0.19
CA GLU A 17 -13.21 -17.43 -0.19
C GLU A 17 -13.62 -17.11 -1.63
N LEU A 18 -14.19 -18.05 -2.39
CA LEU A 18 -14.71 -17.80 -3.73
C LEU A 18 -16.12 -17.20 -3.69
N ASP A 19 -16.38 -16.27 -4.61
CA ASP A 19 -17.75 -15.88 -4.91
C ASP A 19 -18.55 -17.04 -5.51
N ALA A 20 -19.88 -16.94 -5.47
CA ALA A 20 -20.77 -18.02 -5.87
C ALA A 20 -20.65 -18.43 -7.35
N GLY A 21 -20.19 -17.54 -8.24
CA GLY A 21 -19.98 -17.83 -9.65
C GLY A 21 -18.77 -18.74 -9.86
N HIS A 22 -17.61 -18.29 -9.39
CA HIS A 22 -16.37 -19.06 -9.47
C HIS A 22 -16.43 -20.37 -8.68
N ALA A 23 -17.07 -20.38 -7.50
CA ALA A 23 -17.25 -21.61 -6.72
C ALA A 23 -17.98 -22.70 -7.55
N ARG A 24 -19.08 -22.34 -8.21
CA ARG A 24 -19.83 -23.28 -9.06
C ARG A 24 -19.05 -23.77 -10.27
N GLU A 25 -18.22 -22.92 -10.88
CA GLU A 25 -17.39 -23.30 -12.02
C GLU A 25 -16.31 -24.31 -11.62
N VAL A 26 -15.64 -24.08 -10.48
CA VAL A 26 -14.62 -24.99 -9.94
C VAL A 26 -15.26 -26.30 -9.49
N GLU A 27 -16.42 -26.26 -8.80
CA GLU A 27 -17.16 -27.46 -8.38
C GLU A 27 -17.59 -28.32 -9.58
N ALA A 28 -18.07 -27.68 -10.65
CA ALA A 28 -18.44 -28.38 -11.88
C ALA A 28 -17.23 -29.05 -12.55
N HIS A 29 -16.08 -28.40 -12.57
CA HIS A 29 -14.84 -29.00 -13.07
C HIS A 29 -14.37 -30.16 -12.20
N VAL A 30 -14.33 -29.99 -10.87
CA VAL A 30 -13.93 -31.02 -9.89
C VAL A 30 -14.84 -32.27 -10.00
N ALA A 31 -16.14 -32.09 -10.26
CA ALA A 31 -17.06 -33.21 -10.43
C ALA A 31 -16.73 -34.11 -11.65
N THR A 32 -16.01 -33.56 -12.65
CA THR A 32 -15.69 -34.27 -13.89
C THR A 32 -14.21 -34.62 -14.06
N CYS A 33 -13.32 -34.02 -13.24
CA CYS A 33 -11.87 -34.20 -13.34
C CYS A 33 -11.30 -34.95 -12.12
N PRO A 34 -10.84 -36.22 -12.27
CA PRO A 34 -10.31 -37.00 -11.16
C PRO A 34 -9.06 -36.37 -10.50
N ARG A 35 -8.19 -35.68 -11.29
CA ARG A 35 -7.00 -35.02 -10.77
C ARG A 35 -7.38 -33.92 -9.79
N CYS A 36 -8.24 -33.00 -10.20
CA CYS A 36 -8.66 -31.87 -9.36
C CYS A 36 -9.55 -32.31 -8.18
N ALA A 37 -10.31 -33.40 -8.34
CA ALA A 37 -11.05 -34.00 -7.24
C ALA A 37 -10.12 -34.59 -6.16
N ALA A 38 -9.06 -35.27 -6.56
CA ALA A 38 -8.05 -35.80 -5.63
C ALA A 38 -7.31 -34.67 -4.89
N GLU A 39 -6.97 -33.60 -5.57
CA GLU A 39 -6.33 -32.41 -4.99
C GLU A 39 -7.23 -31.76 -3.91
N LEU A 40 -8.48 -31.46 -4.25
CA LEU A 40 -9.42 -30.90 -3.28
C LEU A 40 -9.65 -31.83 -2.08
N ALA A 41 -9.69 -33.15 -2.31
CA ALA A 41 -9.81 -34.14 -1.23
C ALA A 41 -8.58 -34.11 -0.30
N ALA A 42 -7.36 -34.02 -0.85
CA ALA A 42 -6.12 -33.92 -0.07
C ALA A 42 -6.07 -32.65 0.80
N ILE A 43 -6.45 -31.51 0.24
CA ILE A 43 -6.53 -30.23 0.98
C ILE A 43 -7.54 -30.35 2.13
N ARG A 44 -8.73 -30.90 1.88
CA ARG A 44 -9.76 -31.08 2.92
C ARG A 44 -9.30 -32.05 4.01
N GLN A 45 -8.62 -33.12 3.66
CA GLN A 45 -8.05 -34.07 4.62
C GLN A 45 -6.98 -33.41 5.49
N MET A 46 -6.10 -32.63 4.90
CA MET A 46 -5.09 -31.85 5.65
C MET A 46 -5.75 -30.87 6.64
N LYS A 47 -6.77 -30.12 6.20
CA LYS A 47 -7.53 -29.20 7.06
C LYS A 47 -8.19 -29.94 8.23
N GLN A 48 -8.76 -31.12 7.99
CA GLN A 48 -9.36 -31.96 9.05
C GLN A 48 -8.31 -32.47 10.04
N ALA A 49 -7.15 -32.89 9.56
CA ALA A 49 -6.04 -33.32 10.41
C ALA A 49 -5.54 -32.17 11.31
N LEU A 50 -5.40 -30.97 10.77
CA LEU A 50 -5.02 -29.78 11.53
C LEU A 50 -6.09 -29.38 12.55
N ALA A 51 -7.35 -29.43 12.18
CA ALA A 51 -8.46 -29.12 13.09
C ALA A 51 -8.55 -30.10 14.27
N GLY A 52 -8.17 -31.37 14.05
CA GLY A 52 -8.14 -32.41 15.11
C GLY A 52 -6.86 -32.42 15.95
N ALA A 53 -5.84 -31.65 15.61
CA ALA A 53 -4.51 -31.76 16.20
C ALA A 53 -4.29 -30.89 17.46
N GLU A 54 -5.34 -30.45 18.15
CA GLU A 54 -5.28 -29.63 19.40
C GLU A 54 -4.29 -28.44 19.32
N LEU A 55 -4.15 -27.84 18.13
CA LEU A 55 -3.24 -26.71 17.89
C LEU A 55 -3.84 -25.36 18.34
N THR A 56 -4.96 -25.39 19.04
CA THR A 56 -5.63 -24.19 19.54
C THR A 56 -5.12 -23.81 20.92
N PHE A 57 -4.72 -22.56 21.08
CA PHE A 57 -4.30 -22.01 22.37
C PHE A 57 -5.45 -21.21 22.98
N LYS A 58 -5.68 -21.41 24.30
CA LYS A 58 -6.64 -20.59 25.03
C LYS A 58 -6.16 -19.15 25.09
N ALA A 59 -6.93 -18.24 24.51
CA ALA A 59 -6.64 -16.82 24.63
C ALA A 59 -6.73 -16.35 26.10
N PRO A 60 -5.86 -15.43 26.57
CA PRO A 60 -5.98 -14.82 27.88
C PRO A 60 -7.37 -14.18 28.06
N SER A 61 -7.99 -14.37 29.25
CA SER A 61 -9.32 -13.84 29.52
C SER A 61 -9.45 -12.31 29.32
N ALA A 62 -8.36 -11.59 29.59
CA ALA A 62 -8.29 -10.15 29.40
C ALA A 62 -8.20 -9.70 27.92
N LEU A 63 -7.91 -10.61 26.97
CA LEU A 63 -7.74 -10.24 25.56
C LEU A 63 -9.06 -9.75 24.93
N ARG A 64 -10.14 -10.42 25.22
CA ARG A 64 -11.49 -10.02 24.74
C ARG A 64 -11.83 -8.61 25.21
N GLN A 65 -11.64 -8.32 26.50
CA GLN A 65 -11.91 -6.99 27.07
C GLN A 65 -11.03 -5.90 26.44
N ARG A 66 -9.76 -6.22 26.16
CA ARG A 66 -8.85 -5.28 25.48
C ARG A 66 -9.27 -5.01 24.03
N ILE A 67 -9.73 -6.02 23.31
CA ILE A 67 -10.25 -5.85 21.94
C ILE A 67 -11.53 -5.03 21.97
N GLU A 68 -12.48 -5.36 22.85
CA GLU A 68 -13.75 -4.62 22.98
C GLU A 68 -13.52 -3.16 23.38
N ALA A 69 -12.55 -2.88 24.25
CA ALA A 69 -12.17 -1.52 24.62
C ALA A 69 -11.45 -0.73 23.51
N ALA A 70 -10.77 -1.44 22.60
CA ALA A 70 -10.09 -0.83 21.46
C ALA A 70 -11.02 -0.58 20.26
N LEU A 71 -12.17 -1.25 20.21
CA LEU A 71 -13.17 -1.00 19.17
C LEU A 71 -13.89 0.31 19.50
N PRO A 72 -14.10 1.22 18.52
CA PRO A 72 -14.95 2.38 18.73
C PRO A 72 -16.34 1.89 19.14
N ALA A 73 -16.83 2.40 20.30
CA ALA A 73 -18.16 2.06 20.77
C ALA A 73 -19.17 2.30 19.65
N ALA A 74 -19.86 1.25 19.24
CA ALA A 74 -20.98 1.40 18.33
C ALA A 74 -21.98 2.34 19.02
N GLN A 75 -22.03 3.59 18.57
CA GLN A 75 -23.03 4.52 19.10
C GLN A 75 -24.38 3.92 18.77
N PRO A 76 -25.22 3.59 19.78
CA PRO A 76 -26.60 3.21 19.51
C PRO A 76 -27.22 4.40 18.80
N SER A 77 -27.69 4.20 17.58
CA SER A 77 -28.50 5.21 16.89
C SER A 77 -29.65 5.56 17.82
N ALA A 78 -29.58 6.75 18.43
CA ALA A 78 -30.66 7.25 19.29
C ALA A 78 -31.91 7.29 18.44
N VAL A 79 -32.85 6.39 18.72
CA VAL A 79 -34.19 6.43 18.14
C VAL A 79 -34.91 7.64 18.81
N THR A 80 -34.81 8.77 18.13
CA THR A 80 -35.55 9.97 18.56
C THR A 80 -37.05 9.67 18.44
N PRO A 81 -37.86 9.90 19.51
CA PRO A 81 -39.31 9.68 19.42
C PRO A 81 -39.91 10.56 18.31
N LEU A 82 -40.77 9.96 17.47
CA LEU A 82 -41.43 10.64 16.38
C LEU A 82 -42.26 11.82 16.96
N ALA A 83 -41.82 13.04 16.75
CA ALA A 83 -42.64 14.23 16.88
C ALA A 83 -43.70 14.22 15.76
N ALA A 84 -44.87 14.81 16.06
CA ALA A 84 -46.06 14.87 15.19
C ALA A 84 -45.72 15.21 13.72
N PRO A 85 -46.46 14.68 12.72
CA PRO A 85 -46.08 14.77 11.32
C PRO A 85 -46.07 16.23 10.83
N PRO A 86 -44.92 16.71 10.30
CA PRO A 86 -44.81 18.02 9.69
C PRO A 86 -45.62 18.08 8.39
N SER A 87 -46.12 19.27 8.05
CA SER A 87 -46.91 19.46 6.84
C SER A 87 -46.13 19.09 5.59
N ARG A 88 -46.78 18.56 4.54
CA ARG A 88 -46.15 18.10 3.27
C ARG A 88 -45.24 19.15 2.64
N ARG A 89 -45.47 20.44 2.82
CA ARG A 89 -44.61 21.53 2.29
C ARG A 89 -43.32 21.69 3.07
N THR A 90 -43.29 21.43 4.36
CA THR A 90 -42.06 21.49 5.21
C THR A 90 -41.16 20.28 4.95
N LEU A 91 -41.78 19.11 4.70
CA LEU A 91 -41.04 17.89 4.31
C LEU A 91 -40.30 18.05 2.97
N LEU A 92 -40.95 18.62 1.95
CA LEU A 92 -40.32 18.80 0.63
C LEU A 92 -39.13 19.79 0.65
N ARG A 93 -39.19 20.85 1.47
CA ARG A 93 -38.08 21.80 1.63
C ARG A 93 -36.95 21.25 2.46
N GLY A 94 -37.24 20.49 3.52
CA GLY A 94 -36.23 19.82 4.34
C GLY A 94 -35.53 18.67 3.60
N PHE A 95 -36.27 17.96 2.73
CA PHE A 95 -35.73 16.86 1.94
C PHE A 95 -34.76 17.36 0.86
N ALA A 96 -35.05 18.47 0.18
CA ALA A 96 -34.21 19.04 -0.84
C ALA A 96 -32.86 19.58 -0.31
N LEU A 97 -32.84 20.19 0.88
CA LEU A 97 -31.62 20.69 1.52
C LEU A 97 -30.86 19.58 2.24
N GLY A 98 -31.56 18.66 2.93
CA GLY A 98 -30.95 17.56 3.65
C GLY A 98 -30.30 16.52 2.72
N SER A 99 -30.91 16.22 1.58
CA SER A 99 -30.37 15.28 0.60
C SER A 99 -29.13 15.83 -0.12
N ALA A 100 -29.06 17.14 -0.40
CA ALA A 100 -27.89 17.75 -1.01
C ALA A 100 -26.66 17.71 -0.06
N VAL A 101 -26.83 18.03 1.22
CA VAL A 101 -25.77 17.99 2.23
C VAL A 101 -25.32 16.55 2.49
N SER A 102 -26.27 15.59 2.58
CA SER A 102 -25.95 14.17 2.77
C SER A 102 -25.25 13.56 1.56
N ALA A 103 -25.63 13.93 0.33
CA ALA A 103 -24.98 13.49 -0.89
C ALA A 103 -23.54 14.03 -0.97
N LEU A 104 -23.31 15.30 -0.64
CA LEU A 104 -21.98 15.90 -0.61
C LEU A 104 -21.07 15.25 0.48
N ALA A 105 -21.61 14.99 1.67
CA ALA A 105 -20.89 14.34 2.74
C ALA A 105 -20.55 12.88 2.39
N ALA A 106 -21.47 12.14 1.80
CA ALA A 106 -21.26 10.77 1.34
C ALA A 106 -20.20 10.71 0.20
N THR A 107 -20.31 11.62 -0.77
CA THR A 107 -19.34 11.71 -1.87
C THR A 107 -17.94 12.07 -1.36
N GLY A 108 -17.84 12.98 -0.40
CA GLY A 108 -16.59 13.35 0.25
C GLY A 108 -15.96 12.18 1.02
N LEU A 109 -16.75 11.44 1.78
CA LEU A 109 -16.28 10.25 2.52
C LEU A 109 -15.80 9.14 1.59
N VAL A 110 -16.58 8.83 0.55
CA VAL A 110 -16.20 7.84 -0.47
C VAL A 110 -14.90 8.26 -1.17
N ALA A 111 -14.76 9.53 -1.55
CA ALA A 111 -13.54 10.02 -2.17
C ALA A 111 -12.31 9.93 -1.24
N ILE A 112 -12.47 10.15 0.06
CA ILE A 112 -11.39 9.99 1.06
C ILE A 112 -11.00 8.52 1.19
N VAL A 113 -11.97 7.61 1.30
CA VAL A 113 -11.72 6.16 1.41
C VAL A 113 -10.98 5.66 0.17
N LEU A 114 -11.47 5.95 -1.04
CA LEU A 114 -10.84 5.54 -2.29
C LEU A 114 -9.41 6.09 -2.44
N ARG A 115 -9.17 7.34 -2.02
CA ARG A 115 -7.82 7.92 -2.04
C ARG A 115 -6.87 7.28 -1.03
N ASN A 116 -7.37 6.87 0.13
CA ASN A 116 -6.55 6.15 1.10
C ASN A 116 -6.18 4.75 0.61
N ASP A 117 -7.12 4.04 0.00
CA ASP A 117 -6.86 2.70 -0.56
C ASP A 117 -5.82 2.76 -1.68
N ASP A 118 -5.93 3.73 -2.62
CA ASP A 118 -4.95 3.93 -3.67
C ASP A 118 -3.56 4.24 -3.12
N GLN A 119 -3.47 5.07 -2.09
CA GLN A 119 -2.19 5.40 -1.48
C GLN A 119 -1.56 4.20 -0.77
N GLN A 120 -2.32 3.44 -0.02
CA GLN A 120 -1.84 2.24 0.66
C GLN A 120 -1.38 1.18 -0.34
N ARG A 121 -2.10 1.02 -1.46
CA ARG A 121 -1.72 0.13 -2.55
C ARG A 121 -0.38 0.52 -3.17
N ILE A 122 -0.19 1.81 -3.48
CA ILE A 122 1.08 2.33 -4.03
C ILE A 122 2.22 2.13 -3.03
N GLU A 123 2.02 2.45 -1.75
CA GLU A 123 3.05 2.28 -0.71
C GLU A 123 3.43 0.80 -0.52
N ALA A 124 2.48 -0.13 -0.58
CA ALA A 124 2.74 -1.56 -0.55
C ALA A 124 3.53 -2.04 -1.79
N GLU A 125 3.22 -1.51 -2.97
CA GLU A 125 3.94 -1.82 -4.20
C GLU A 125 5.38 -1.26 -4.18
N ILE A 126 5.58 -0.06 -3.64
CA ILE A 126 6.89 0.56 -3.40
C ILE A 126 7.75 -0.31 -2.45
N VAL A 127 7.17 -0.81 -1.33
CA VAL A 127 7.89 -1.72 -0.44
C VAL A 127 8.23 -3.02 -1.14
N SER A 128 7.32 -3.57 -1.95
CA SER A 128 7.59 -4.76 -2.77
C SER A 128 8.72 -4.52 -3.78
N ALA A 129 8.78 -3.34 -4.41
CA ALA A 129 9.86 -2.93 -5.30
C ALA A 129 11.20 -2.81 -4.55
N HIS A 130 11.18 -2.27 -3.32
CA HIS A 130 12.36 -2.24 -2.46
C HIS A 130 12.85 -3.65 -2.15
N LEU A 131 11.97 -4.56 -1.73
CA LEU A 131 12.33 -5.96 -1.44
C LEU A 131 12.92 -6.68 -2.66
N ARG A 132 12.34 -6.50 -3.85
CA ARG A 132 12.89 -7.06 -5.08
C ARG A 132 14.30 -6.55 -5.36
N SER A 133 14.56 -5.28 -5.08
CA SER A 133 15.88 -4.67 -5.32
C SER A 133 16.99 -5.20 -4.42
N LEU A 134 16.65 -5.75 -3.25
CA LEU A 134 17.64 -6.34 -2.34
C LEU A 134 18.16 -7.72 -2.81
N GLN A 135 17.53 -8.29 -3.85
CA GLN A 135 18.04 -9.52 -4.47
C GLN A 135 19.38 -9.28 -5.19
N ALA A 136 20.20 -10.30 -5.26
CA ALA A 136 21.51 -10.20 -5.90
C ALA A 136 21.41 -9.71 -7.36
N GLY A 137 22.17 -8.67 -7.68
CA GLY A 137 22.21 -8.09 -9.02
C GLY A 137 21.05 -7.12 -9.37
N HIS A 138 20.11 -6.87 -8.47
CA HIS A 138 18.95 -6.03 -8.76
C HIS A 138 18.96 -4.64 -8.07
N LEU A 139 20.03 -4.33 -7.33
CA LEU A 139 20.06 -3.13 -6.52
C LEU A 139 20.14 -1.85 -7.35
N THR A 140 20.96 -1.85 -8.41
CA THR A 140 21.24 -0.69 -9.25
C THR A 140 21.43 -1.11 -10.70
N ASP A 141 20.92 -0.32 -11.65
CA ASP A 141 21.21 -0.44 -13.09
C ASP A 141 22.42 0.42 -13.48
N VAL A 142 22.63 1.53 -12.76
CA VAL A 142 23.84 2.36 -12.84
C VAL A 142 24.49 2.43 -11.47
N ILE A 143 25.74 2.02 -11.39
CA ILE A 143 26.54 2.06 -10.16
C ILE A 143 27.43 3.30 -10.22
N SER A 144 27.21 4.24 -9.32
CA SER A 144 28.07 5.44 -9.17
C SER A 144 27.78 6.13 -7.84
N THR A 145 28.83 6.66 -7.23
CA THR A 145 28.72 7.57 -6.08
C THR A 145 28.63 9.05 -6.50
N ASP A 146 28.75 9.32 -7.80
CA ASP A 146 28.70 10.66 -8.36
C ASP A 146 27.30 10.98 -8.90
N GLN A 147 26.66 12.01 -8.33
CA GLN A 147 25.38 12.52 -8.78
C GLN A 147 25.40 12.98 -10.26
N HIS A 148 26.54 13.44 -10.76
CA HIS A 148 26.71 13.87 -12.16
C HIS A 148 26.74 12.70 -13.15
N THR A 149 26.90 11.48 -12.67
CA THR A 149 26.77 10.25 -13.44
C THR A 149 25.35 9.68 -13.32
N VAL A 150 24.81 9.60 -12.09
CA VAL A 150 23.54 8.96 -11.84
C VAL A 150 22.37 9.77 -12.39
N LYS A 151 22.35 11.08 -12.18
CA LYS A 151 21.24 11.92 -12.66
C LYS A 151 21.08 11.91 -14.19
N PRO A 152 22.13 12.13 -15.01
CA PRO A 152 22.00 12.08 -16.46
C PRO A 152 21.63 10.70 -16.99
N TRP A 153 21.96 9.60 -16.28
CA TRP A 153 21.60 8.25 -16.68
C TRP A 153 20.08 8.04 -16.81
N PHE A 154 19.27 8.78 -16.01
CA PHE A 154 17.82 8.74 -16.11
C PHE A 154 17.25 9.52 -17.30
N ASN A 155 18.04 10.43 -17.92
CA ASN A 155 17.58 11.22 -19.06
C ASN A 155 17.22 10.32 -20.24
N GLY A 156 16.06 10.56 -20.83
CA GLY A 156 15.53 9.77 -21.95
C GLY A 156 14.98 8.39 -21.57
N LYS A 157 15.04 8.01 -20.29
CA LYS A 157 14.46 6.77 -19.76
C LYS A 157 13.18 7.03 -18.96
N LEU A 158 13.04 8.22 -18.43
CA LEU A 158 11.90 8.70 -17.66
C LEU A 158 11.47 10.06 -18.19
N ASP A 159 10.19 10.39 -18.04
CA ASP A 159 9.64 11.70 -18.41
C ASP A 159 10.30 12.82 -17.60
N VAL A 160 10.63 12.54 -16.34
CA VAL A 160 11.35 13.44 -15.45
C VAL A 160 12.44 12.66 -14.72
N ALA A 161 13.69 13.11 -14.87
CA ALA A 161 14.81 12.54 -14.13
C ALA A 161 14.68 12.87 -12.63
N PRO A 162 14.80 11.87 -11.74
CA PRO A 162 14.78 12.10 -10.30
C PRO A 162 15.91 13.05 -9.89
N PRO A 163 15.70 13.93 -8.90
CA PRO A 163 16.79 14.66 -8.30
C PRO A 163 17.73 13.68 -7.59
N VAL A 164 19.02 13.82 -7.84
CA VAL A 164 20.08 13.04 -7.20
C VAL A 164 20.94 14.02 -6.40
N ILE A 165 21.04 13.79 -5.10
CA ILE A 165 21.73 14.68 -4.16
C ILE A 165 22.84 13.89 -3.46
N ASP A 166 24.03 14.47 -3.38
CA ASP A 166 25.09 13.91 -2.55
C ASP A 166 24.84 14.25 -1.07
N LEU A 167 24.62 13.22 -0.28
CA LEU A 167 24.42 13.30 1.17
C LEU A 167 25.51 12.52 1.95
N THR A 168 26.66 12.28 1.32
CA THR A 168 27.77 11.52 1.90
C THR A 168 28.30 12.17 3.18
N ALA A 169 28.42 13.51 3.18
CA ALA A 169 28.84 14.25 4.37
C ALA A 169 27.88 14.10 5.57
N GLN A 170 26.62 13.71 5.31
CA GLN A 170 25.58 13.46 6.31
C GLN A 170 25.46 11.96 6.63
N GLY A 171 26.34 11.12 6.05
CA GLY A 171 26.40 9.70 6.29
C GLY A 171 25.40 8.86 5.46
N PHE A 172 24.85 9.44 4.38
CA PHE A 172 24.00 8.74 3.41
C PHE A 172 24.71 8.72 2.06
N THR A 173 25.46 7.65 1.80
CA THR A 173 26.27 7.52 0.59
C THR A 173 25.42 7.13 -0.61
N LEU A 174 25.47 7.90 -1.68
CA LEU A 174 24.90 7.51 -2.97
C LEU A 174 25.62 6.26 -3.49
N ILE A 175 24.90 5.27 -3.98
CA ILE A 175 25.50 4.05 -4.59
C ILE A 175 25.03 3.81 -6.02
N GLY A 176 24.00 4.48 -6.49
CA GLY A 176 23.56 4.38 -7.86
C GLY A 176 22.09 4.70 -8.07
N GLY A 177 21.57 4.20 -9.17
CA GLY A 177 20.16 4.34 -9.52
C GLY A 177 19.67 3.19 -10.36
N ARG A 178 18.37 3.02 -10.45
CA ARG A 178 17.70 2.05 -11.31
C ARG A 178 16.35 2.54 -11.78
N LEU A 179 15.83 1.89 -12.82
CA LEU A 179 14.42 2.00 -13.18
C LEU A 179 13.60 0.96 -12.39
N ASP A 180 12.40 1.32 -12.03
CA ASP A 180 11.43 0.40 -11.44
C ASP A 180 10.04 0.67 -12.03
N TYR A 181 9.08 -0.21 -11.77
CA TYR A 181 7.71 -0.08 -12.21
C TYR A 181 6.78 -0.14 -11.01
N VAL A 182 5.98 0.90 -10.83
CA VAL A 182 4.98 1.01 -9.76
C VAL A 182 3.73 1.65 -10.37
N ASP A 183 2.58 1.10 -10.04
CA ASP A 183 1.29 1.54 -10.60
C ASP A 183 1.30 1.58 -12.16
N ALA A 184 1.89 0.53 -12.76
CA ALA A 184 2.08 0.37 -14.21
C ALA A 184 2.86 1.52 -14.89
N ARG A 185 3.67 2.28 -14.14
CA ARG A 185 4.49 3.38 -14.64
C ARG A 185 5.96 3.17 -14.31
N ALA A 186 6.81 3.56 -15.25
CA ALA A 186 8.24 3.60 -14.98
C ALA A 186 8.55 4.75 -14.01
N ILE A 187 9.30 4.44 -12.96
CA ILE A 187 9.76 5.40 -11.95
C ILE A 187 11.25 5.27 -11.71
N GLY A 188 11.87 6.33 -11.24
CA GLY A 188 13.27 6.31 -10.86
C GLY A 188 13.46 5.91 -9.41
N ALA A 189 14.41 5.03 -9.13
CA ALA A 189 14.87 4.73 -7.78
C ALA A 189 16.33 5.16 -7.64
N VAL A 190 16.58 6.13 -6.77
CA VAL A 190 17.93 6.56 -6.37
C VAL A 190 18.30 5.79 -5.12
N VAL A 191 19.47 5.14 -5.14
CA VAL A 191 19.86 4.20 -4.11
C VAL A 191 20.96 4.80 -3.26
N TYR A 192 20.68 4.86 -1.95
CA TYR A 192 21.63 5.32 -0.94
C TYR A 192 21.97 4.19 0.03
N ARG A 193 23.05 4.35 0.76
CA ARG A 193 23.47 3.45 1.84
C ARG A 193 23.69 4.23 3.13
N ARG A 194 23.16 3.67 4.19
CA ARG A 194 23.44 4.12 5.56
C ARG A 194 24.04 2.97 6.34
N ARG A 195 25.36 3.00 6.63
CA ARG A 195 26.08 1.84 7.19
C ARG A 195 25.92 0.60 6.28
N GLN A 196 25.22 -0.45 6.75
CA GLN A 196 24.94 -1.66 5.96
C GLN A 196 23.52 -1.66 5.35
N HIS A 197 22.69 -0.67 5.68
CA HIS A 197 21.31 -0.59 5.24
C HIS A 197 21.17 0.16 3.93
N VAL A 198 20.27 -0.32 3.10
CA VAL A 198 19.93 0.29 1.80
C VAL A 198 18.71 1.20 1.99
N ILE A 199 18.80 2.41 1.45
CA ILE A 199 17.66 3.32 1.33
C ILE A 199 17.36 3.48 -0.16
N ASN A 200 16.17 3.08 -0.59
CA ASN A 200 15.68 3.37 -1.93
C ASN A 200 14.79 4.61 -1.89
N LEU A 201 15.16 5.63 -2.63
CA LEU A 201 14.34 6.80 -2.86
C LEU A 201 13.66 6.68 -4.21
N PHE A 202 12.40 6.27 -4.22
CA PHE A 202 11.57 6.23 -5.42
C PHE A 202 11.01 7.60 -5.72
N VAL A 203 11.02 7.97 -7.00
CA VAL A 203 10.55 9.28 -7.47
C VAL A 203 9.68 9.07 -8.70
N ALA A 204 8.48 9.61 -8.67
CA ALA A 204 7.53 9.58 -9.78
C ALA A 204 6.94 10.96 -10.04
N GLN A 205 6.62 11.25 -11.30
CA GLN A 205 5.88 12.45 -11.66
C GLN A 205 4.42 12.34 -11.18
N THR A 206 3.88 13.44 -10.69
CA THR A 206 2.47 13.55 -10.31
C THR A 206 1.82 14.73 -11.02
N SER A 207 0.53 14.61 -11.36
CA SER A 207 -0.26 15.70 -11.94
C SER A 207 -0.53 16.84 -10.96
N SER A 208 -0.43 16.58 -9.65
CA SER A 208 -0.66 17.59 -8.63
C SER A 208 0.64 18.32 -8.31
N THR A 209 0.64 19.66 -8.45
CA THR A 209 1.72 20.53 -8.03
C THR A 209 1.65 20.91 -6.55
N GLU A 210 0.57 20.52 -5.87
CA GLU A 210 0.38 20.79 -4.45
C GLU A 210 1.44 20.08 -3.61
N ARG A 211 2.11 20.84 -2.75
CA ARG A 211 3.06 20.30 -1.78
C ARG A 211 2.31 19.50 -0.71
N ARG A 212 2.76 18.27 -0.45
CA ARG A 212 2.26 17.45 0.63
C ARG A 212 3.37 17.23 1.66
N ALA A 213 3.07 17.54 2.91
CA ALA A 213 3.97 17.28 4.02
C ALA A 213 4.34 15.79 4.10
N ALA A 214 5.53 15.53 4.65
CA ALA A 214 6.00 14.17 4.84
C ALA A 214 5.09 13.38 5.79
N ARG A 215 4.87 12.12 5.45
CA ARG A 215 4.19 11.13 6.27
C ARG A 215 5.13 9.94 6.46
N MET A 216 5.14 9.39 7.66
CA MET A 216 5.82 8.13 7.98
C MET A 216 4.82 7.01 8.13
N ASP A 217 5.15 5.85 7.62
CA ASP A 217 4.41 4.60 7.81
C ASP A 217 5.39 3.42 7.93
N THR A 218 4.88 2.25 8.35
CA THR A 218 5.67 1.01 8.42
C THR A 218 4.88 -0.12 7.78
N ILE A 219 5.45 -0.73 6.75
CA ILE A 219 4.82 -1.80 5.98
C ILE A 219 5.80 -2.98 5.92
N GLN A 220 5.35 -4.17 6.35
CA GLN A 220 6.15 -5.41 6.33
C GLN A 220 7.52 -5.28 7.01
N GLY A 221 7.62 -4.46 8.07
CA GLY A 221 8.86 -4.23 8.80
C GLY A 221 9.81 -3.19 8.19
N PHE A 222 9.46 -2.60 7.05
CA PHE A 222 10.18 -1.49 6.44
C PHE A 222 9.52 -0.16 6.77
N ASN A 223 10.32 0.83 7.13
CA ASN A 223 9.86 2.19 7.28
C ASN A 223 9.78 2.85 5.90
N ILE A 224 8.71 3.60 5.67
CA ILE A 224 8.46 4.36 4.45
C ILE A 224 8.16 5.81 4.82
N ARG A 225 8.86 6.74 4.18
CA ARG A 225 8.60 8.17 4.26
C ARG A 225 8.12 8.67 2.91
N SER A 226 6.88 9.14 2.85
CA SER A 226 6.27 9.65 1.62
C SER A 226 6.03 11.16 1.72
N TRP A 227 6.34 11.90 0.65
CA TRP A 227 6.04 13.33 0.53
C TRP A 227 5.86 13.72 -0.93
N ARG A 228 5.38 14.93 -1.16
CA ARG A 228 5.24 15.49 -2.50
C ARG A 228 5.78 16.91 -2.53
N ASP A 229 6.58 17.20 -3.53
CA ASP A 229 7.10 18.54 -3.79
C ASP A 229 7.31 18.76 -5.29
N ARG A 230 6.93 19.95 -5.80
CA ARG A 230 7.18 20.42 -7.18
C ARG A 230 6.76 19.44 -8.27
N GLY A 231 5.58 18.85 -8.16
CA GLY A 231 5.05 17.92 -9.16
C GLY A 231 5.71 16.54 -9.15
N LEU A 232 6.50 16.22 -8.12
CA LEU A 232 7.09 14.92 -7.89
C LEU A 232 6.58 14.33 -6.57
N SER A 233 6.29 13.03 -6.60
CA SER A 233 6.04 12.22 -5.42
C SER A 233 7.30 11.43 -5.09
N TYR A 234 7.59 11.36 -3.80
CA TYR A 234 8.78 10.72 -3.25
C TYR A 234 8.40 9.67 -2.22
N TRP A 235 9.09 8.54 -2.23
CA TRP A 235 8.99 7.50 -1.22
C TRP A 235 10.39 7.00 -0.87
N ALA A 236 10.86 7.29 0.33
CA ALA A 236 12.08 6.71 0.85
C ALA A 236 11.72 5.45 1.66
N VAL A 237 12.34 4.33 1.35
CA VAL A 237 12.09 3.04 1.99
C VAL A 237 13.39 2.42 2.48
N SER A 238 13.38 1.90 3.70
CA SER A 238 14.51 1.19 4.30
C SER A 238 14.08 0.42 5.55
N ASP A 239 14.94 -0.49 5.99
CA ASP A 239 14.89 -1.17 7.28
C ASP A 239 15.57 -0.41 8.44
N ILE A 240 16.10 0.82 8.19
CA ILE A 240 16.62 1.68 9.26
C ILE A 240 15.50 2.21 10.14
N GLY A 241 15.85 2.70 11.34
CA GLY A 241 14.89 3.32 12.25
C GLY A 241 14.11 4.48 11.62
N ALA A 242 12.86 4.66 12.03
CA ALA A 242 11.97 5.70 11.48
C ALA A 242 12.58 7.10 11.59
N ASP A 243 13.25 7.41 12.70
CA ASP A 243 13.91 8.71 12.92
C ASP A 243 15.08 8.92 11.95
N GLU A 244 15.88 7.90 11.67
CA GLU A 244 16.98 7.99 10.71
C GLU A 244 16.47 8.15 9.26
N LEU A 245 15.36 7.48 8.92
CA LEU A 245 14.74 7.64 7.60
C LEU A 245 14.10 9.02 7.45
N ASN A 246 13.50 9.54 8.51
CA ASN A 246 12.99 10.91 8.52
C ASN A 246 14.13 11.93 8.38
N GLU A 247 15.24 11.73 9.08
CA GLU A 247 16.45 12.55 8.95
C GLU A 247 16.98 12.56 7.50
N PHE A 248 17.05 11.39 6.85
CA PHE A 248 17.40 11.29 5.43
C PHE A 248 16.51 12.17 4.57
N GLY A 249 15.20 12.03 4.69
CA GLY A 249 14.26 12.80 3.89
C GLY A 249 14.35 14.32 4.12
N GLU A 250 14.49 14.76 5.37
CA GLU A 250 14.65 16.18 5.70
C GLU A 250 15.95 16.79 5.13
N ARG A 251 17.04 16.03 5.17
CA ARG A 251 18.32 16.47 4.60
C ARG A 251 18.22 16.53 3.07
N PHE A 252 17.56 15.56 2.46
CA PHE A 252 17.31 15.53 1.03
C PHE A 252 16.46 16.74 0.58
N GLU A 253 15.35 17.01 1.27
CA GLU A 253 14.48 18.17 0.96
C GLU A 253 15.22 19.50 1.10
N ARG A 254 16.03 19.68 2.16
CA ARG A 254 16.84 20.89 2.37
C ARG A 254 17.87 21.08 1.27
N ALA A 255 18.58 20.04 0.88
CA ALA A 255 19.59 20.11 -0.18
C ALA A 255 18.96 20.39 -1.54
N MET A 256 17.77 19.87 -1.84
CA MET A 256 16.99 20.25 -3.02
C MET A 256 16.59 21.72 -3.04
N GLY A 257 16.31 22.32 -1.87
CA GLY A 257 16.03 23.74 -1.73
C GLY A 257 17.25 24.60 -2.05
N ALA A 258 18.39 24.26 -1.46
CA ALA A 258 19.65 25.00 -1.63
C ALA A 258 20.23 24.98 -3.06
N ASN A 259 20.06 23.87 -3.79
CA ASN A 259 20.53 23.73 -5.19
C ASN A 259 19.77 24.61 -6.21
N LYS A 260 18.79 25.41 -5.81
CA LYS A 260 18.03 26.32 -6.68
C LYS A 260 18.40 27.81 -6.51
N GLU A 261 19.13 28.15 -5.48
CA GLU A 261 19.51 29.53 -5.19
C GLU A 261 20.92 29.88 -5.73
N GLY A 262 21.62 28.94 -6.36
CA GLY A 262 22.88 29.10 -7.04
C GLY A 262 22.76 28.82 -8.54
#